data_9c5ed22146f621a2a1ea9fde1e4d7722
#
_entry.id   9c5ed22146f621a2a1ea9fde1e4d7722
#
_cell.length_a   1.000
_cell.length_b   1.000
_cell.length_c   1.000
_cell.angle_alpha   90.00
_cell.angle_beta   90.00
_cell.angle_gamma   90.00
#
_symmetry.space_group_name_H-M   'P 1'
#
loop_
_entity.id
_entity.type
_entity.pdbx_description
1 polymer ?
#
loop_
_entity_poly.entity_id
_entity_poly.type
_entity_poly.pdbx_seq_one_letter_code
_entity_poly.pdbx_strand_id
1 'polypeptide(L)'
;MIDVRAITPEQTYALRHSVLWPDKPLNYVKIDEDKDGYHYGAFSDDDLVAVISLFVSKESISTGQRQPVQARFRKFATQPDWQRKGVGTILLDHVIAQARALGASVLWCDARLDAADFYRRFGMEPVSEVFYKGPIPYAKFSLTL
;
A
#
# COMPACT_ATOMS: atom_id res chain seq x y z
N MET A 1 9.40 -15.02 13.44
CA MET A 1 10.10 -14.13 12.51
C MET A 1 9.19 -13.83 11.32
N ILE A 2 9.17 -12.60 10.87
CA ILE A 2 8.31 -12.20 9.76
C ILE A 2 9.12 -12.21 8.46
N ASP A 3 8.61 -12.94 7.47
CA ASP A 3 9.16 -12.93 6.11
C ASP A 3 8.22 -12.15 5.19
N VAL A 4 8.80 -11.37 4.28
CA VAL A 4 8.03 -10.73 3.20
C VAL A 4 8.23 -11.51 1.92
N ARG A 5 7.12 -11.86 1.26
CA ARG A 5 7.14 -12.62 0.01
C ARG A 5 6.26 -11.95 -1.03
N ALA A 6 6.65 -12.06 -2.29
CA ALA A 6 5.76 -11.71 -3.39
C ALA A 6 4.61 -12.72 -3.43
N ILE A 7 3.39 -12.22 -3.60
CA ILE A 7 2.18 -13.04 -3.64
C ILE A 7 1.32 -12.66 -4.85
N THR A 8 0.31 -13.48 -5.13
CA THR A 8 -0.65 -13.19 -6.20
C THR A 8 -1.72 -12.20 -5.71
N PRO A 9 -2.42 -11.50 -6.63
CA PRO A 9 -3.56 -10.67 -6.22
C PRO A 9 -4.60 -11.47 -5.44
N GLU A 10 -4.88 -12.70 -5.85
CA GLU A 10 -5.87 -13.57 -5.21
C GLU A 10 -5.53 -13.84 -3.75
N GLN A 11 -4.25 -13.95 -3.42
CA GLN A 11 -3.81 -14.16 -2.05
C GLN A 11 -4.06 -12.95 -1.14
N THR A 12 -4.28 -11.76 -1.71
CA THR A 12 -4.58 -10.55 -0.93
C THR A 12 -6.03 -10.43 -0.51
N TYR A 13 -6.94 -11.12 -1.20
CA TYR A 13 -8.38 -10.84 -1.11
C TYR A 13 -8.95 -11.10 0.27
N ALA A 14 -8.58 -12.20 0.92
CA ALA A 14 -9.14 -12.55 2.22
C ALA A 14 -8.84 -11.47 3.28
N LEU A 15 -7.59 -10.99 3.35
CA LEU A 15 -7.22 -9.95 4.32
C LEU A 15 -7.77 -8.58 3.93
N ARG A 16 -7.79 -8.23 2.66
CA ARG A 16 -8.46 -7.00 2.21
C ARG A 16 -9.91 -6.99 2.69
N HIS A 17 -10.60 -8.11 2.51
CA HIS A 17 -12.00 -8.22 2.87
C HIS A 17 -12.19 -8.17 4.39
N SER A 18 -11.53 -9.06 5.12
CA SER A 18 -11.76 -9.20 6.56
C SER A 18 -11.30 -7.98 7.36
N VAL A 19 -10.25 -7.30 6.93
CA VAL A 19 -9.66 -6.16 7.67
C VAL A 19 -10.22 -4.83 7.21
N LEU A 20 -10.34 -4.61 5.89
CA LEU A 20 -10.69 -3.31 5.36
C LEU A 20 -12.18 -3.14 5.07
N TRP A 21 -12.82 -4.20 4.57
CA TRP A 21 -14.21 -4.11 4.09
C TRP A 21 -15.03 -5.35 4.45
N PRO A 22 -15.13 -5.68 5.77
CA PRO A 22 -15.83 -6.92 6.18
C PRO A 22 -17.32 -6.90 5.86
N ASP A 23 -17.93 -5.72 5.74
CA ASP A 23 -19.37 -5.58 5.48
C ASP A 23 -19.70 -5.56 3.97
N LYS A 24 -18.70 -5.67 3.10
CA LYS A 24 -18.91 -5.67 1.66
C LYS A 24 -18.78 -7.08 1.11
N PRO A 25 -19.34 -7.35 -0.10
CA PRO A 25 -19.09 -8.63 -0.77
C PRO A 25 -17.60 -8.81 -1.08
N LEU A 26 -17.15 -10.06 -1.21
CA LEU A 26 -15.75 -10.34 -1.51
C LEU A 26 -15.27 -9.66 -2.81
N ASN A 27 -16.14 -9.58 -3.82
CA ASN A 27 -15.79 -8.90 -5.06
C ASN A 27 -15.43 -7.43 -4.89
N TYR A 28 -15.87 -6.78 -3.83
CA TYR A 28 -15.61 -5.38 -3.57
C TYR A 28 -14.12 -5.07 -3.42
N VAL A 29 -13.32 -6.04 -2.95
CA VAL A 29 -11.89 -5.84 -2.68
C VAL A 29 -11.01 -6.08 -3.91
N LYS A 30 -11.58 -6.59 -4.99
CA LYS A 30 -10.86 -6.79 -6.26
C LYS A 30 -10.82 -5.46 -7.02
N ILE A 31 -9.65 -5.11 -7.53
CA ILE A 31 -9.49 -3.90 -8.34
C ILE A 31 -8.87 -4.26 -9.68
N ASP A 32 -9.28 -3.54 -10.74
CA ASP A 32 -8.87 -3.87 -12.11
C ASP A 32 -7.35 -3.75 -12.30
N GLU A 33 -6.71 -2.83 -11.61
CA GLU A 33 -5.26 -2.63 -11.71
C GLU A 33 -4.45 -3.73 -11.05
N ASP A 34 -5.07 -4.66 -10.29
CA ASP A 34 -4.36 -5.74 -9.60
C ASP A 34 -3.49 -6.57 -10.54
N LYS A 35 -3.93 -6.78 -11.77
CA LYS A 35 -3.19 -7.58 -12.76
C LYS A 35 -1.83 -6.95 -13.12
N ASP A 36 -1.68 -5.65 -12.95
CA ASP A 36 -0.47 -4.91 -13.28
C ASP A 36 0.31 -4.51 -12.02
N GLY A 37 -0.13 -4.92 -10.84
CA GLY A 37 0.48 -4.57 -9.56
C GLY A 37 1.49 -5.56 -9.06
N TYR A 38 2.21 -5.13 -8.05
CA TYR A 38 3.14 -5.96 -7.28
C TYR A 38 2.52 -6.18 -5.91
N HIS A 39 2.30 -7.43 -5.54
CA HIS A 39 1.60 -7.78 -4.31
C HIS A 39 2.56 -8.46 -3.35
N TYR A 40 2.54 -8.03 -2.10
CA TYR A 40 3.44 -8.55 -1.08
C TYR A 40 2.66 -8.98 0.13
N GLY A 41 3.12 -10.07 0.73
CA GLY A 41 2.57 -10.56 1.98
C GLY A 41 3.65 -10.68 3.04
N ALA A 42 3.27 -10.41 4.27
CA ALA A 42 4.09 -10.71 5.44
C ALA A 42 3.60 -12.03 6.03
N PHE A 43 4.53 -12.93 6.29
CA PHE A 43 4.24 -14.27 6.79
C PHE A 43 4.91 -14.49 8.13
N SER A 44 4.15 -15.07 9.06
CA SER A 44 4.70 -15.68 10.27
C SER A 44 4.71 -17.18 10.01
N ASP A 45 5.89 -17.76 9.85
CA ASP A 45 6.06 -19.09 9.28
C ASP A 45 5.33 -19.17 7.93
N ASP A 46 4.30 -20.00 7.79
CA ASP A 46 3.55 -20.11 6.55
C ASP A 46 2.19 -19.40 6.61
N ASP A 47 1.93 -18.65 7.69
CA ASP A 47 0.67 -17.92 7.85
C ASP A 47 0.79 -16.50 7.30
N LEU A 48 -0.08 -16.17 6.36
CA LEU A 48 -0.16 -14.82 5.80
C LEU A 48 -0.87 -13.89 6.80
N VAL A 49 -0.17 -12.90 7.31
CA VAL A 49 -0.68 -12.04 8.39
C VAL A 49 -0.88 -10.58 7.98
N ALA A 50 -0.31 -10.16 6.85
CA ALA A 50 -0.52 -8.81 6.32
C ALA A 50 -0.28 -8.79 4.82
N VAL A 51 -0.94 -7.87 4.12
CA VAL A 51 -0.82 -7.70 2.68
C VAL A 51 -0.71 -6.23 2.32
N ILE A 52 -0.08 -5.95 1.19
CA ILE A 52 0.00 -4.62 0.60
C ILE A 52 0.18 -4.77 -0.90
N SER A 53 -0.31 -3.81 -1.68
CA SER A 53 -0.17 -3.83 -3.13
C SER A 53 0.47 -2.55 -3.62
N LEU A 54 1.42 -2.68 -4.54
CA LEU A 54 2.21 -1.58 -5.09
C LEU A 54 1.92 -1.47 -6.59
N PHE A 55 1.65 -0.25 -7.04
CA PHE A 55 1.37 0.05 -8.43
C PHE A 55 2.33 1.13 -8.90
N VAL A 56 2.99 0.90 -10.02
CA VAL A 56 4.00 1.81 -10.56
C VAL A 56 3.50 2.38 -11.86
N SER A 57 3.51 3.70 -12.00
CA SER A 57 3.12 4.36 -13.23
C SER A 57 4.15 4.07 -14.33
N LYS A 58 3.68 4.02 -15.58
CA LYS A 58 4.59 3.85 -16.71
C LYS A 58 5.32 5.17 -16.95
N GLU A 59 6.60 5.06 -17.35
CA GLU A 59 7.34 6.20 -17.84
C GLU A 59 6.61 6.77 -19.07
N SER A 60 6.44 8.09 -19.10
CA SER A 60 5.80 8.76 -20.23
C SER A 60 6.59 9.99 -20.62
N ILE A 61 6.46 10.37 -21.90
CA ILE A 61 7.02 11.60 -22.43
C ILE A 61 5.85 12.48 -22.85
N SER A 62 5.76 13.67 -22.25
CA SER A 62 4.73 14.64 -22.57
C SER A 62 5.41 15.96 -22.91
N THR A 63 5.04 16.57 -24.03
CA THR A 63 5.60 17.86 -24.50
C THR A 63 7.15 17.87 -24.57
N GLY A 64 7.74 16.71 -24.94
CA GLY A 64 9.20 16.58 -25.04
C GLY A 64 9.89 16.38 -23.70
N GLN A 65 9.16 16.30 -22.60
CA GLN A 65 9.72 16.08 -21.27
C GLN A 65 9.33 14.71 -20.73
N ARG A 66 10.28 14.06 -20.07
CA ARG A 66 10.05 12.80 -19.38
C ARG A 66 9.29 13.07 -18.07
N GLN A 67 8.18 12.38 -17.88
CA GLN A 67 7.43 12.46 -16.62
C GLN A 67 8.05 11.53 -15.58
N PRO A 68 8.12 11.95 -14.31
CA PRO A 68 8.64 11.07 -13.24
C PRO A 68 7.79 9.82 -13.09
N VAL A 69 8.44 8.70 -12.81
CA VAL A 69 7.75 7.46 -12.44
C VAL A 69 7.29 7.60 -11.00
N GLN A 70 6.01 7.34 -10.76
CA GLN A 70 5.43 7.37 -9.42
C GLN A 70 4.95 5.99 -9.03
N ALA A 71 5.10 5.66 -7.76
CA ALA A 71 4.56 4.45 -7.17
C ALA A 71 3.47 4.80 -6.17
N ARG A 72 2.42 3.99 -6.14
CA ARG A 72 1.32 4.10 -5.19
C ARG A 72 1.13 2.77 -4.50
N PHE A 73 1.00 2.74 -3.18
CA PHE A 73 0.54 1.52 -2.53
C PHE A 73 -0.91 1.66 -2.08
N ARG A 74 -1.60 0.53 -2.10
CA ARG A 74 -3.03 0.43 -1.77
C ARG A 74 -3.29 -0.87 -1.02
N LYS A 75 -4.44 -0.93 -0.36
CA LYS A 75 -4.96 -2.16 0.23
C LYS A 75 -3.97 -2.77 1.23
N PHE A 76 -3.46 -1.91 2.09
CA PHE A 76 -2.54 -2.27 3.16
C PHE A 76 -3.38 -2.76 4.35
N ALA A 77 -3.26 -4.04 4.68
CA ALA A 77 -4.11 -4.67 5.69
C ALA A 77 -3.30 -5.64 6.54
N THR A 78 -3.41 -5.53 7.86
CA THR A 78 -2.77 -6.43 8.82
C THR A 78 -3.85 -7.10 9.66
N GLN A 79 -3.76 -8.43 9.84
CA GLN A 79 -4.68 -9.15 10.73
C GLN A 79 -4.70 -8.48 12.11
N PRO A 80 -5.87 -8.37 12.75
CA PRO A 80 -5.99 -7.69 14.05
C PRO A 80 -5.02 -8.22 15.11
N ASP A 81 -4.82 -9.54 15.18
CA ASP A 81 -3.92 -10.15 16.15
C ASP A 81 -2.45 -9.79 15.92
N TRP A 82 -2.12 -9.28 14.74
CA TRP A 82 -0.76 -8.94 14.35
C TRP A 82 -0.53 -7.43 14.27
N GLN A 83 -1.54 -6.62 14.54
CA GLN A 83 -1.40 -5.17 14.59
C GLN A 83 -0.57 -4.75 15.79
N ARG A 84 0.16 -3.63 15.67
CA ARG A 84 1.02 -3.06 16.72
C ARG A 84 2.18 -3.97 17.13
N LYS A 85 2.58 -4.88 16.25
CA LYS A 85 3.71 -5.80 16.47
C LYS A 85 4.85 -5.57 15.47
N GLY A 86 4.83 -4.45 14.74
CA GLY A 86 5.88 -4.10 13.80
C GLY A 86 5.74 -4.73 12.42
N VAL A 87 4.71 -5.51 12.15
CA VAL A 87 4.52 -6.19 10.87
C VAL A 87 4.31 -5.17 9.76
N GLY A 88 3.48 -4.15 10.00
CA GLY A 88 3.24 -3.10 9.02
C GLY A 88 4.50 -2.33 8.67
N THR A 89 5.36 -2.08 9.65
CA THR A 89 6.65 -1.42 9.45
C THR A 89 7.54 -2.24 8.52
N ILE A 90 7.66 -3.53 8.77
CA ILE A 90 8.47 -4.44 7.93
C ILE A 90 7.94 -4.44 6.49
N LEU A 91 6.64 -4.52 6.33
CA LEU A 91 6.02 -4.61 5.00
C LEU A 91 6.16 -3.29 4.23
N LEU A 92 5.95 -2.14 4.88
CA LEU A 92 6.10 -0.84 4.22
C LEU A 92 7.56 -0.53 3.89
N ASP A 93 8.51 -0.88 4.75
CA ASP A 93 9.95 -0.77 4.44
C ASP A 93 10.29 -1.55 3.17
N HIS A 94 9.75 -2.75 3.03
CA HIS A 94 9.95 -3.57 1.84
C HIS A 94 9.40 -2.88 0.58
N VAL A 95 8.20 -2.32 0.68
CA VAL A 95 7.56 -1.60 -0.44
C VAL A 95 8.36 -0.37 -0.84
N ILE A 96 8.87 0.38 0.12
CA ILE A 96 9.73 1.55 -0.18
C ILE A 96 10.98 1.12 -0.96
N ALA A 97 11.63 0.05 -0.52
CA ALA A 97 12.80 -0.48 -1.23
C ALA A 97 12.46 -0.96 -2.64
N GLN A 98 11.33 -1.64 -2.80
CA GLN A 98 10.87 -2.12 -4.12
C GLN A 98 10.52 -0.96 -5.05
N ALA A 99 9.86 0.07 -4.55
CA ALA A 99 9.53 1.25 -5.34
C ALA A 99 10.80 1.93 -5.88
N ARG A 100 11.84 2.04 -5.05
CA ARG A 100 13.14 2.55 -5.50
C ARG A 100 13.76 1.66 -6.58
N ALA A 101 13.74 0.36 -6.37
CA ALA A 101 14.31 -0.60 -7.33
C ALA A 101 13.58 -0.57 -8.67
N LEU A 102 12.30 -0.25 -8.67
CA LEU A 102 11.48 -0.14 -9.88
C LEU A 102 11.61 1.23 -10.56
N GLY A 103 12.46 2.12 -10.05
CA GLY A 103 12.76 3.39 -10.68
C GLY A 103 11.80 4.52 -10.33
N ALA A 104 10.94 4.35 -9.33
CA ALA A 104 10.03 5.40 -8.92
C ALA A 104 10.79 6.50 -8.16
N SER A 105 10.40 7.75 -8.40
CA SER A 105 10.96 8.91 -7.70
C SER A 105 10.09 9.36 -6.52
N VAL A 106 8.82 8.92 -6.49
CA VAL A 106 7.86 9.26 -5.45
C VAL A 106 7.03 8.02 -5.12
N LEU A 107 6.80 7.81 -3.84
CA LEU A 107 5.83 6.82 -3.35
C LEU A 107 4.70 7.57 -2.64
N TRP A 108 3.45 7.22 -2.94
CA TRP A 108 2.31 7.88 -2.32
C TRP A 108 1.18 6.91 -1.98
N CYS A 109 0.29 7.36 -1.13
CA CYS A 109 -0.92 6.64 -0.79
C CYS A 109 -2.00 7.62 -0.33
N ASP A 110 -3.25 7.18 -0.37
CA ASP A 110 -4.33 7.82 0.34
C ASP A 110 -4.37 7.22 1.75
N ALA A 111 -4.04 8.02 2.74
CA ALA A 111 -3.92 7.55 4.11
C ALA A 111 -5.05 8.08 4.98
N ARG A 112 -5.62 7.23 5.83
CA ARG A 112 -6.54 7.68 6.87
C ARG A 112 -5.79 8.61 7.83
N LEU A 113 -6.44 9.67 8.28
CA LEU A 113 -5.79 10.62 9.18
C LEU A 113 -5.40 9.98 10.52
N ASP A 114 -6.12 8.96 10.96
CA ASP A 114 -5.77 8.25 12.20
C ASP A 114 -4.49 7.41 12.09
N ALA A 115 -3.98 7.19 10.88
CA ALA A 115 -2.71 6.51 10.62
C ALA A 115 -1.57 7.48 10.27
N ALA A 116 -1.79 8.79 10.33
CA ALA A 116 -0.81 9.79 9.89
C ALA A 116 0.54 9.65 10.61
N ASP A 117 0.53 9.42 11.92
CA ASP A 117 1.77 9.30 12.70
C ASP A 117 2.60 8.09 12.26
N PHE A 118 1.93 6.99 11.91
CA PHE A 118 2.60 5.82 11.36
C PHE A 118 3.35 6.17 10.08
N TYR A 119 2.69 6.85 9.14
CA TYR A 119 3.31 7.21 7.86
C TYR A 119 4.40 8.26 8.01
N ARG A 120 4.25 9.22 8.93
CA ARG A 120 5.28 10.23 9.19
C ARG A 120 6.58 9.63 9.68
N ARG A 121 6.54 8.50 10.37
CA ARG A 121 7.76 7.81 10.82
C ARG A 121 8.61 7.30 9.66
N PHE A 122 8.02 7.12 8.48
CA PHE A 122 8.74 6.74 7.26
C PHE A 122 9.21 7.95 6.46
N GLY A 123 8.90 9.16 6.90
CA GLY A 123 9.22 10.37 6.16
C GLY A 123 8.12 10.83 5.21
N MET A 124 6.96 10.16 5.23
CA MET A 124 5.83 10.57 4.39
C MET A 124 5.14 11.81 4.99
N GLU A 125 4.73 12.72 4.12
CA GLU A 125 4.06 13.95 4.51
C GLU A 125 2.78 14.14 3.71
N PRO A 126 1.76 14.81 4.28
CA PRO A 126 0.54 15.11 3.56
C PRO A 126 0.79 16.13 2.45
N VAL A 127 0.27 15.85 1.26
CA VAL A 127 0.43 16.70 0.07
C VAL A 127 -0.91 17.10 -0.53
N SER A 128 -2.00 16.84 0.17
CA SER A 128 -3.34 17.23 -0.25
C SER A 128 -4.12 17.78 0.93
N GLU A 129 -5.25 18.44 0.63
CA GLU A 129 -6.25 18.73 1.65
C GLU A 129 -6.93 17.44 2.10
N VAL A 130 -7.61 17.52 3.25
CA VAL A 130 -8.39 16.38 3.75
C VAL A 130 -9.57 16.13 2.83
N PHE A 131 -9.79 14.87 2.49
CA PHE A 131 -10.97 14.40 1.76
C PHE A 131 -11.58 13.22 2.49
N TYR A 132 -12.80 12.86 2.12
CA TYR A 132 -13.55 11.85 2.84
C TYR A 132 -13.91 10.68 1.93
N LYS A 133 -13.79 9.46 2.46
CA LYS A 133 -14.36 8.25 1.87
C LYS A 133 -15.45 7.78 2.83
N GLY A 134 -16.72 8.06 2.48
CA GLY A 134 -17.80 7.95 3.45
C GLY A 134 -17.56 8.91 4.62
N PRO A 135 -17.67 8.45 5.87
CA PRO A 135 -17.42 9.30 7.05
C PRO A 135 -15.93 9.41 7.43
N ILE A 136 -15.03 8.71 6.73
CA ILE A 136 -13.62 8.56 7.13
C ILE A 136 -12.77 9.64 6.47
N PRO A 137 -12.03 10.46 7.24
CA PRO A 137 -11.12 11.45 6.68
C PRO A 137 -9.80 10.85 6.22
N TYR A 138 -9.35 11.28 5.05
CA TYR A 138 -8.10 10.87 4.42
C TYR A 138 -7.31 12.08 3.97
N ALA A 139 -6.03 11.89 3.71
CA ALA A 139 -5.21 12.81 2.93
C ALA A 139 -4.23 12.00 2.08
N LYS A 140 -3.80 12.57 0.98
CA LYS A 140 -2.72 11.98 0.19
C LYS A 140 -1.40 12.24 0.90
N PHE A 141 -0.66 11.19 1.19
CA PHE A 141 0.69 11.25 1.76
C PHE A 141 1.71 10.83 0.72
N SER A 142 2.87 11.45 0.74
CA SER A 142 3.90 11.23 -0.27
C SER A 142 5.27 11.19 0.36
N LEU A 143 6.16 10.41 -0.25
CA LEU A 143 7.57 10.29 0.11
C LEU A 143 8.41 10.43 -1.15
N THR A 144 9.36 11.35 -1.13
CA THR A 144 10.36 11.45 -2.19
C THR A 144 11.40 10.34 -2.00
N LEU A 145 11.59 9.55 -3.02
CA LEU A 145 12.49 8.38 -2.97
C LEU A 145 13.93 8.71 -3.35
#